data_5c27b1458c30cac2fd253899ee99a2cb
#
_entry.id   5c27b1458c30cac2fd253899ee99a2cb
#
_cell.length_a   1.000
_cell.length_b   1.000
_cell.length_c   1.000
_cell.angle_alpha   90.00
_cell.angle_beta   90.00
_cell.angle_gamma   90.00
#
_symmetry.space_group_name_H-M   'P 1'
#
loop_
_entity.id
_entity.type
_entity.pdbx_description
1 polymer ?
#
loop_
_entity_poly.entity_id
_entity_poly.type
_entity_poly.pdbx_seq_one_letter_code
_entity_poly.pdbx_strand_id
1 'polypeptide(L)'
;MKRGQYVCLVCGFNMIGFHPDRCPFCGAGKEGFITAEECSARYKVVATPVGEKVTRLNSHPPLGIEHAAYRIETRTGACWIDCPSSFDSSLKRAETIFFTHHHFLGASNLYRELFAAEVHIHRDDSVHHICRSFTFDRTFKENFVHHGIGAYPVDGHTPGFTFYIFEDVLFVCDYVFLDGNGMKYNPFGPCLPGDPGPKERDPQEEICQELNRTLK
;
A
#
# COMPACT_ATOMS: atom_id res chain seq x y z
N MET A 1 20.62 -7.51 14.85
CA MET A 1 20.42 -6.04 14.86
C MET A 1 19.12 -5.76 14.11
N LYS A 2 18.13 -5.09 14.74
CA LYS A 2 16.95 -4.61 14.00
C LYS A 2 17.43 -3.65 12.91
N ARG A 3 17.04 -3.87 11.68
CA ARG A 3 17.35 -2.95 10.58
C ARG A 3 16.57 -1.66 10.82
N GLY A 4 17.23 -0.50 10.72
CA GLY A 4 16.53 0.79 10.80
C GLY A 4 15.42 0.86 9.75
N GLN A 5 14.31 1.48 10.09
CA GLN A 5 13.21 1.73 9.15
C GLN A 5 12.85 3.21 9.19
N TYR A 6 12.65 3.79 8.02
CA TYR A 6 12.41 5.22 7.82
C TYR A 6 11.15 5.40 6.98
N VAL A 7 10.34 6.38 7.34
CA VAL A 7 9.06 6.67 6.68
C VAL A 7 9.13 8.01 6.00
N CYS A 8 8.82 8.05 4.72
CA CYS A 8 8.75 9.29 3.95
C CYS A 8 7.47 10.05 4.31
N LEU A 9 7.61 11.27 4.81
CA LEU A 9 6.47 12.14 5.18
C LEU A 9 5.70 12.65 3.96
N VAL A 10 6.32 12.63 2.77
CA VAL A 10 5.71 13.13 1.53
C VAL A 10 4.76 12.08 0.92
N CYS A 11 5.14 10.79 0.95
CA CYS A 11 4.33 9.78 0.29
C CYS A 11 3.94 8.57 1.17
N GLY A 12 4.48 8.45 2.38
CA GLY A 12 4.24 7.28 3.25
C GLY A 12 5.13 6.07 2.96
N PHE A 13 6.02 6.13 1.95
CA PHE A 13 6.91 5.02 1.62
C PHE A 13 7.81 4.65 2.80
N ASN A 14 7.95 3.35 3.07
CA ASN A 14 8.81 2.83 4.13
C ASN A 14 10.12 2.31 3.55
N MET A 15 11.25 2.92 3.93
CA MET A 15 12.59 2.45 3.60
C MET A 15 13.13 1.60 4.74
N ILE A 16 13.66 0.43 4.41
CA ILE A 16 14.17 -0.54 5.39
C ILE A 16 15.67 -0.73 5.19
N GLY A 17 16.42 -0.63 6.26
CA GLY A 17 17.86 -0.93 6.32
C GLY A 17 18.77 0.28 6.35
N PHE A 18 18.40 1.40 5.74
CA PHE A 18 19.20 2.63 5.75
C PHE A 18 18.33 3.87 5.54
N HIS A 19 18.85 5.03 5.96
CA HIS A 19 18.24 6.32 5.70
C HIS A 19 18.60 6.76 4.28
N PRO A 20 17.66 6.83 3.33
CA PRO A 20 17.97 7.13 1.93
C PRO A 20 18.25 8.62 1.74
N ASP A 21 19.07 8.97 0.76
CA ASP A 21 19.27 10.37 0.36
C ASP A 21 18.09 10.92 -0.44
N ARG A 22 17.37 10.03 -1.14
CA ARG A 22 16.13 10.34 -1.86
C ARG A 22 15.13 9.19 -1.72
N CYS A 23 13.86 9.54 -1.64
CA CYS A 23 12.78 8.56 -1.68
C CYS A 23 12.75 7.85 -3.05
N PRO A 24 12.83 6.52 -3.09
CA PRO A 24 12.81 5.79 -4.37
C PRO A 24 11.43 5.81 -5.04
N PHE A 25 10.39 6.25 -4.32
CA PHE A 25 9.03 6.35 -4.85
C PHE A 25 8.70 7.77 -5.32
N CYS A 26 8.84 8.80 -4.45
CA CYS A 26 8.41 10.17 -4.78
C CYS A 26 9.58 11.16 -4.98
N GLY A 27 10.84 10.73 -4.85
CA GLY A 27 12.01 11.58 -5.03
C GLY A 27 12.30 12.57 -3.89
N ALA A 28 11.48 12.62 -2.83
CA ALA A 28 11.69 13.50 -1.68
C ALA A 28 13.09 13.32 -1.09
N GLY A 29 13.72 14.41 -0.67
CA GLY A 29 15.05 14.40 -0.08
C GLY A 29 15.09 13.73 1.30
N LYS A 30 16.28 13.53 1.80
CA LYS A 30 16.58 12.85 3.08
C LYS A 30 15.83 13.46 4.27
N GLU A 31 15.70 14.76 4.28
CA GLU A 31 14.97 15.54 5.30
C GLU A 31 13.47 15.23 5.35
N GLY A 32 12.92 14.67 4.28
CA GLY A 32 11.54 14.20 4.21
C GLY A 32 11.28 12.86 4.93
N PHE A 33 12.31 12.27 5.55
CA PHE A 33 12.17 11.00 6.26
C PHE A 33 12.28 11.16 7.77
N ILE A 34 11.50 10.40 8.48
CA ILE A 34 11.61 10.18 9.93
C ILE A 34 11.79 8.69 10.22
N THR A 35 12.25 8.34 11.41
CA THR A 35 12.30 6.94 11.82
C THR A 35 10.90 6.34 11.99
N ALA A 36 10.78 5.02 11.90
CA ALA A 36 9.49 4.35 12.14
C ALA A 36 8.98 4.59 13.56
N GLU A 37 9.87 4.71 14.55
CA GLU A 37 9.53 5.05 15.93
C GLU A 37 8.95 6.47 16.04
N GLU A 38 9.57 7.46 15.41
CA GLU A 38 9.07 8.82 15.36
C GLU A 38 7.73 8.89 14.61
N CYS A 39 7.59 8.13 13.53
CA CYS A 39 6.34 8.01 12.79
C CYS A 39 5.23 7.45 13.68
N SER A 40 5.48 6.33 14.37
CA SER A 40 4.52 5.71 15.29
C SER A 40 4.12 6.60 16.47
N ALA A 41 5.01 7.51 16.88
CA ALA A 41 4.69 8.49 17.93
C ALA A 41 3.76 9.59 17.43
N ARG A 42 3.92 10.03 16.18
CA ARG A 42 3.18 11.15 15.58
C ARG A 42 1.89 10.75 14.88
N TYR A 43 1.88 9.59 14.24
CA TYR A 43 0.82 9.11 13.37
C TYR A 43 0.24 7.81 13.93
N LYS A 44 -0.98 7.87 14.44
CA LYS A 44 -1.71 6.68 14.92
C LYS A 44 -2.56 6.10 13.80
N VAL A 45 -2.77 4.80 13.81
CA VAL A 45 -3.67 4.19 12.84
C VAL A 45 -5.09 4.18 13.38
N VAL A 46 -5.98 4.90 12.68
CA VAL A 46 -7.40 4.91 12.99
C VAL A 46 -8.09 3.79 12.25
N ALA A 47 -8.85 2.98 12.99
CA ALA A 47 -9.65 1.87 12.47
C ALA A 47 -11.11 2.31 12.37
N THR A 48 -11.63 2.48 11.16
CA THR A 48 -13.00 2.94 10.88
C THR A 48 -13.80 1.79 10.25
N PRO A 49 -14.87 1.29 10.89
CA PRO A 49 -15.75 0.30 10.28
C PRO A 49 -16.36 0.85 8.97
N VAL A 50 -16.29 0.06 7.89
CA VAL A 50 -16.91 0.37 6.59
C VAL A 50 -17.94 -0.67 6.20
N GLY A 51 -18.08 -1.70 7.00
CA GLY A 51 -19.03 -2.79 6.90
C GLY A 51 -19.00 -3.64 8.17
N GLU A 52 -19.82 -4.68 8.22
CA GLU A 52 -19.89 -5.56 9.38
C GLU A 52 -18.56 -6.28 9.66
N LYS A 53 -17.88 -6.71 8.58
CA LYS A 53 -16.64 -7.49 8.64
C LYS A 53 -15.41 -6.75 8.13
N VAL A 54 -15.57 -5.52 7.63
CA VAL A 54 -14.52 -4.75 6.99
C VAL A 54 -14.26 -3.47 7.76
N THR A 55 -13.00 -3.24 8.10
CA THR A 55 -12.53 -2.03 8.80
C THR A 55 -11.43 -1.39 7.97
N ARG A 56 -11.59 -0.12 7.67
CA ARG A 56 -10.59 0.70 7.00
C ARG A 56 -9.55 1.18 8.00
N LEU A 57 -8.28 1.12 7.61
CA LEU A 57 -7.12 1.52 8.41
C LEU A 57 -6.39 2.67 7.69
N ASN A 58 -6.24 3.80 8.36
CA ASN A 58 -5.47 4.94 7.85
C ASN A 58 -4.67 5.59 8.97
N SER A 59 -3.51 6.13 8.63
CA SER A 59 -2.75 6.98 9.56
C SER A 59 -3.49 8.28 9.87
N HIS A 60 -3.43 8.71 11.13
CA HIS A 60 -3.98 9.97 11.58
C HIS A 60 -2.95 10.72 12.46
N PRO A 61 -2.65 12.00 12.16
CA PRO A 61 -3.09 12.76 10.98
C PRO A 61 -2.72 12.03 9.66
N PRO A 62 -3.30 12.44 8.51
CA PRO A 62 -2.97 11.82 7.22
C PRO A 62 -1.45 11.85 6.95
N LEU A 63 -0.91 10.73 6.48
CA LEU A 63 0.51 10.56 6.23
C LEU A 63 0.78 10.55 4.71
N GLY A 64 1.13 11.71 4.19
CA GLY A 64 1.43 11.86 2.77
C GLY A 64 0.26 11.45 1.87
N ILE A 65 0.56 10.60 0.89
CA ILE A 65 -0.42 10.04 -0.05
C ILE A 65 -0.77 8.58 0.27
N GLU A 66 -0.66 8.19 1.55
CA GLU A 66 -0.99 6.85 2.01
C GLU A 66 -2.37 6.40 1.54
N HIS A 67 -2.44 5.22 0.95
CA HIS A 67 -3.70 4.57 0.62
C HIS A 67 -4.33 3.93 1.84
N ALA A 68 -5.66 3.75 1.79
CA ALA A 68 -6.35 3.00 2.81
C ALA A 68 -5.95 1.52 2.77
N ALA A 69 -5.60 0.99 3.92
CA ALA A 69 -5.55 -0.46 4.13
C ALA A 69 -6.87 -0.94 4.73
N TYR A 70 -7.15 -2.23 4.62
CA TYR A 70 -8.39 -2.80 5.11
C TYR A 70 -8.13 -4.06 5.92
N ARG A 71 -8.76 -4.15 7.08
CA ARG A 71 -8.83 -5.36 7.88
C ARG A 71 -10.16 -6.04 7.65
N ILE A 72 -10.11 -7.34 7.36
CA ILE A 72 -11.27 -8.18 7.04
C ILE A 72 -11.34 -9.29 8.09
N GLU A 73 -12.48 -9.42 8.75
CA GLU A 73 -12.80 -10.54 9.64
C GLU A 73 -13.38 -11.67 8.80
N THR A 74 -12.63 -12.76 8.67
CA THR A 74 -13.09 -13.96 7.98
C THR A 74 -13.52 -15.04 8.98
N ARG A 75 -14.10 -16.13 8.50
CA ARG A 75 -14.49 -17.26 9.37
C ARG A 75 -13.30 -18.00 9.99
N THR A 76 -12.13 -17.88 9.39
CA THR A 76 -10.92 -18.65 9.73
C THR A 76 -9.79 -17.76 10.25
N GLY A 77 -10.03 -16.48 10.47
CA GLY A 77 -9.04 -15.53 10.97
C GLY A 77 -9.23 -14.15 10.35
N ALA A 78 -8.31 -13.24 10.62
CA ALA A 78 -8.34 -11.91 10.05
C ALA A 78 -7.26 -11.73 8.99
N CYS A 79 -7.62 -11.06 7.90
CA CYS A 79 -6.69 -10.70 6.82
C CYS A 79 -6.65 -9.19 6.64
N TRP A 80 -5.53 -8.69 6.13
CA TRP A 80 -5.42 -7.32 5.68
C TRP A 80 -5.28 -7.28 4.16
N ILE A 81 -5.81 -6.21 3.56
CA ILE A 81 -5.50 -5.80 2.19
C ILE A 81 -4.80 -4.47 2.29
N ASP A 82 -3.59 -4.43 1.75
CA ASP A 82 -2.59 -3.39 1.92
C ASP A 82 -2.21 -3.14 3.40
N CYS A 83 -1.34 -2.16 3.64
CA CYS A 83 -0.76 -1.96 4.96
C CYS A 83 -0.57 -0.49 5.26
N PRO A 84 -0.96 0.00 6.46
CA PRO A 84 -0.68 1.38 6.86
C PRO A 84 0.81 1.71 6.84
N SER A 85 1.14 2.94 6.48
CA SER A 85 2.52 3.44 6.47
C SER A 85 3.08 3.64 7.88
N SER A 86 2.24 4.03 8.84
CA SER A 86 2.60 4.10 10.26
C SER A 86 2.44 2.75 10.93
N PHE A 87 3.35 2.43 11.85
CA PHE A 87 3.25 1.25 12.69
C PHE A 87 2.52 1.57 14.00
N ASP A 88 1.45 0.85 14.29
CA ASP A 88 0.70 0.95 15.53
C ASP A 88 0.51 -0.44 16.14
N SER A 89 1.25 -0.72 17.22
CA SER A 89 1.24 -2.03 17.88
C SER A 89 -0.07 -2.36 18.59
N SER A 90 -0.99 -1.40 18.71
CA SER A 90 -2.31 -1.62 19.33
C SER A 90 -3.34 -2.22 18.37
N LEU A 91 -3.03 -2.29 17.07
CA LEU A 91 -3.94 -2.86 16.08
C LEU A 91 -4.18 -4.35 16.32
N LYS A 92 -5.39 -4.78 16.03
CA LYS A 92 -5.75 -6.19 16.10
C LYS A 92 -4.95 -7.00 15.08
N ARG A 93 -4.47 -8.17 15.52
CA ARG A 93 -3.70 -9.11 14.70
C ARG A 93 -4.40 -9.46 13.38
N ALA A 94 -3.60 -9.61 12.33
CA ALA A 94 -3.96 -10.30 11.10
C ALA A 94 -3.08 -11.54 10.92
N GLU A 95 -3.58 -12.55 10.22
CA GLU A 95 -2.85 -13.77 9.90
C GLU A 95 -2.18 -13.66 8.54
N THR A 96 -2.79 -12.89 7.64
CA THR A 96 -2.26 -12.65 6.29
C THR A 96 -2.42 -11.20 5.91
N ILE A 97 -1.40 -10.65 5.25
CA ILE A 97 -1.41 -9.33 4.62
C ILE A 97 -1.28 -9.55 3.11
N PHE A 98 -2.29 -9.16 2.36
CA PHE A 98 -2.29 -9.17 0.91
C PHE A 98 -1.99 -7.79 0.37
N PHE A 99 -1.19 -7.69 -0.68
CA PHE A 99 -0.94 -6.43 -1.36
C PHE A 99 -1.66 -6.37 -2.71
N THR A 100 -2.32 -5.24 -2.96
CA THR A 100 -2.88 -4.94 -4.27
C THR A 100 -1.77 -4.70 -5.28
N HIS A 101 -0.69 -4.02 -4.87
CA HIS A 101 0.48 -3.75 -5.69
C HIS A 101 1.67 -3.26 -4.83
N HIS A 102 2.80 -2.96 -5.47
CA HIS A 102 4.06 -2.66 -4.77
C HIS A 102 4.24 -1.22 -4.30
N HIS A 103 3.39 -0.26 -4.65
CA HIS A 103 3.64 1.15 -4.34
C HIS A 103 3.61 1.46 -2.84
N PHE A 104 2.68 0.85 -2.11
CA PHE A 104 2.45 1.18 -0.70
C PHE A 104 2.52 -0.05 0.22
N LEU A 105 3.73 -0.57 0.38
CA LEU A 105 3.97 -1.71 1.26
C LEU A 105 3.92 -1.35 2.76
N GLY A 106 3.87 -0.05 3.06
CA GLY A 106 3.70 0.46 4.42
C GLY A 106 4.69 -0.11 5.43
N ALA A 107 4.24 -0.24 6.67
CA ALA A 107 5.00 -0.82 7.76
C ALA A 107 4.89 -2.36 7.82
N SER A 108 4.66 -3.04 6.68
CA SER A 108 4.34 -4.48 6.63
C SER A 108 5.39 -5.38 7.28
N ASN A 109 6.67 -5.05 7.20
CA ASN A 109 7.71 -5.82 7.89
C ASN A 109 7.53 -5.80 9.40
N LEU A 110 7.13 -4.65 9.98
CA LEU A 110 6.90 -4.52 11.43
C LEU A 110 5.65 -5.28 11.85
N TYR A 111 4.57 -5.17 11.07
CA TYR A 111 3.34 -5.92 11.32
C TYR A 111 3.51 -7.42 11.11
N ARG A 112 4.29 -7.82 10.09
CA ARG A 112 4.64 -9.22 9.87
C ARG A 112 5.34 -9.83 11.09
N GLU A 113 6.31 -9.11 11.67
CA GLU A 113 7.00 -9.55 12.89
C GLU A 113 6.06 -9.58 14.10
N LEU A 114 5.28 -8.50 14.31
CA LEU A 114 4.38 -8.39 15.46
C LEU A 114 3.30 -9.48 15.47
N PHE A 115 2.71 -9.75 14.30
CA PHE A 115 1.57 -10.65 14.18
C PHE A 115 1.96 -12.08 13.83
N ALA A 116 3.21 -12.33 13.45
CA ALA A 116 3.64 -13.54 12.76
C ALA A 116 2.74 -13.82 11.52
N ALA A 117 2.43 -12.76 10.77
CA ALA A 117 1.55 -12.82 9.61
C ALA A 117 2.31 -13.27 8.36
N GLU A 118 1.64 -13.98 7.45
CA GLU A 118 2.14 -14.22 6.09
C GLU A 118 1.88 -12.99 5.22
N VAL A 119 2.87 -12.58 4.42
CA VAL A 119 2.77 -11.44 3.49
C VAL A 119 2.76 -11.96 2.07
N HIS A 120 1.70 -11.62 1.33
CA HIS A 120 1.46 -12.09 -0.04
C HIS A 120 1.42 -10.92 -1.03
N ILE A 121 2.09 -11.09 -2.18
CA ILE A 121 2.08 -10.12 -3.28
C ILE A 121 2.16 -10.83 -4.62
N HIS A 122 1.69 -10.20 -5.69
CA HIS A 122 1.88 -10.73 -7.03
C HIS A 122 3.37 -10.83 -7.38
N ARG A 123 3.77 -11.89 -8.11
CA ARG A 123 5.18 -12.16 -8.42
C ARG A 123 5.82 -11.01 -9.18
N ASP A 124 5.14 -10.47 -10.18
CA ASP A 124 5.72 -9.46 -11.06
C ASP A 124 5.92 -8.12 -10.34
N ASP A 125 5.10 -7.82 -9.33
CA ASP A 125 5.30 -6.70 -8.42
C ASP A 125 6.42 -6.95 -7.41
N SER A 126 6.56 -8.17 -6.91
CA SER A 126 7.56 -8.50 -5.89
C SER A 126 9.01 -8.29 -6.35
N VAL A 127 9.27 -8.31 -7.66
CA VAL A 127 10.60 -8.10 -8.24
C VAL A 127 10.95 -6.65 -8.48
N HIS A 128 10.02 -5.74 -8.29
CA HIS A 128 10.26 -4.30 -8.44
C HIS A 128 11.32 -3.81 -7.44
N HIS A 129 12.14 -2.84 -7.85
CA HIS A 129 13.31 -2.42 -7.06
C HIS A 129 12.95 -1.89 -5.66
N ILE A 130 11.79 -1.25 -5.48
CA ILE A 130 11.34 -0.75 -4.18
C ILE A 130 10.96 -1.87 -3.20
N CYS A 131 10.72 -3.08 -3.70
CA CYS A 131 10.39 -4.27 -2.90
C CYS A 131 11.60 -4.94 -2.27
N ARG A 132 12.83 -4.62 -2.69
CA ARG A 132 14.06 -5.37 -2.34
C ARG A 132 14.32 -5.54 -0.86
N SER A 133 13.85 -4.62 -0.04
CA SER A 133 14.05 -4.67 1.42
C SER A 133 12.88 -5.30 2.17
N PHE A 134 11.78 -5.59 1.47
CA PHE A 134 10.59 -6.21 2.05
C PHE A 134 10.68 -7.74 1.99
N THR A 135 9.98 -8.38 2.91
CA THR A 135 9.87 -9.83 2.97
C THR A 135 8.47 -10.25 2.58
N PHE A 136 8.38 -11.09 1.55
CA PHE A 136 7.14 -11.71 1.13
C PHE A 136 7.24 -13.22 1.40
N ASP A 137 6.24 -13.76 2.09
CA ASP A 137 6.20 -15.21 2.41
C ASP A 137 5.66 -16.00 1.24
N ARG A 138 4.76 -15.39 0.46
CA ARG A 138 4.23 -16.00 -0.77
C ARG A 138 4.16 -15.00 -1.92
N THR A 139 4.45 -15.49 -3.11
CA THR A 139 4.17 -14.80 -4.37
C THR A 139 3.24 -15.65 -5.22
N PHE A 140 2.32 -15.01 -5.94
CA PHE A 140 1.35 -15.67 -6.82
C PHE A 140 1.35 -15.01 -8.21
N LYS A 141 0.75 -15.68 -9.19
CA LYS A 141 0.50 -15.16 -10.55
C LYS A 141 -0.95 -15.35 -10.98
N GLU A 142 -1.57 -16.41 -10.50
CA GLU A 142 -2.89 -16.84 -10.90
C GLU A 142 -3.93 -16.40 -9.86
N ASN A 143 -5.19 -16.40 -10.28
CA ASN A 143 -6.31 -16.20 -9.37
C ASN A 143 -6.27 -17.26 -8.26
N PHE A 144 -6.60 -16.87 -7.05
CA PHE A 144 -6.76 -17.79 -5.94
C PHE A 144 -7.85 -17.32 -4.96
N VAL A 145 -8.22 -18.20 -4.05
CA VAL A 145 -9.07 -17.86 -2.91
C VAL A 145 -8.35 -18.27 -1.62
N HIS A 146 -8.30 -17.36 -0.65
CA HIS A 146 -7.70 -17.61 0.66
C HIS A 146 -8.55 -16.96 1.74
N HIS A 147 -8.95 -17.76 2.75
CA HIS A 147 -9.85 -17.31 3.81
C HIS A 147 -11.18 -16.70 3.31
N GLY A 148 -11.65 -17.10 2.15
CA GLY A 148 -12.85 -16.55 1.51
C GLY A 148 -12.64 -15.23 0.77
N ILE A 149 -11.39 -14.75 0.70
CA ILE A 149 -11.00 -13.59 -0.11
C ILE A 149 -10.49 -14.09 -1.46
N GLY A 150 -11.14 -13.68 -2.55
CA GLY A 150 -10.70 -13.93 -3.92
C GLY A 150 -9.68 -12.90 -4.35
N ALA A 151 -8.57 -13.35 -4.94
CA ALA A 151 -7.52 -12.50 -5.53
C ALA A 151 -7.54 -12.66 -7.06
N TYR A 152 -7.57 -11.53 -7.77
CA TYR A 152 -7.70 -11.46 -9.22
C TYR A 152 -6.65 -10.50 -9.80
N PRO A 153 -5.50 -11.00 -10.28
CA PRO A 153 -4.54 -10.17 -11.01
C PRO A 153 -5.18 -9.56 -12.25
N VAL A 154 -5.01 -8.26 -12.45
CA VAL A 154 -5.68 -7.51 -13.54
C VAL A 154 -4.73 -6.74 -14.42
N ASP A 155 -3.46 -6.58 -14.00
CA ASP A 155 -2.48 -5.75 -14.71
C ASP A 155 -2.94 -4.28 -14.87
N GLY A 156 -2.16 -3.46 -15.52
CA GLY A 156 -2.52 -2.10 -15.93
C GLY A 156 -1.82 -1.00 -15.14
N HIS A 157 -2.13 -0.81 -13.86
CA HIS A 157 -1.46 0.20 -13.03
C HIS A 157 -0.03 -0.24 -12.65
N THR A 158 0.13 -1.49 -12.23
CA THR A 158 1.42 -2.16 -12.11
C THR A 158 1.33 -3.54 -12.76
N PRO A 159 2.48 -4.18 -13.13
CA PRO A 159 2.44 -5.49 -13.80
C PRO A 159 1.77 -6.60 -13.00
N GLY A 160 1.68 -6.45 -11.69
CA GLY A 160 1.07 -7.43 -10.79
C GLY A 160 -0.13 -6.91 -10.02
N PHE A 161 -0.75 -5.81 -10.50
CA PHE A 161 -1.90 -5.25 -9.80
C PHE A 161 -3.00 -6.28 -9.60
N THR A 162 -3.50 -6.38 -8.36
CA THR A 162 -4.46 -7.42 -7.97
C THR A 162 -5.68 -6.81 -7.30
N PHE A 163 -6.85 -7.09 -7.81
CA PHE A 163 -8.11 -6.83 -7.12
C PHE A 163 -8.40 -7.93 -6.11
N TYR A 164 -8.99 -7.55 -4.99
CA TYR A 164 -9.49 -8.51 -4.02
C TYR A 164 -11.00 -8.38 -3.87
N ILE A 165 -11.67 -9.51 -3.70
CA ILE A 165 -13.12 -9.56 -3.47
C ILE A 165 -13.37 -10.35 -2.20
N PHE A 166 -14.14 -9.78 -1.29
CA PHE A 166 -14.63 -10.45 -0.11
C PHE A 166 -16.13 -10.19 0.03
N GLU A 167 -16.91 -11.26 -0.07
CA GLU A 167 -18.38 -11.18 -0.13
C GLU A 167 -18.83 -10.24 -1.25
N ASP A 168 -19.45 -9.11 -0.95
CA ASP A 168 -19.92 -8.08 -1.88
C ASP A 168 -19.00 -6.84 -1.96
N VAL A 169 -17.82 -6.90 -1.33
CA VAL A 169 -16.84 -5.80 -1.30
C VAL A 169 -15.71 -6.07 -2.28
N LEU A 170 -15.48 -5.12 -3.19
CA LEU A 170 -14.35 -5.10 -4.12
C LEU A 170 -13.28 -4.09 -3.64
N PHE A 171 -12.04 -4.53 -3.51
CA PHE A 171 -10.89 -3.71 -3.14
C PHE A 171 -10.06 -3.43 -4.38
N VAL A 172 -10.03 -2.17 -4.79
CA VAL A 172 -9.40 -1.70 -6.03
C VAL A 172 -8.23 -0.74 -5.80
N CYS A 173 -7.94 -0.39 -4.53
CA CYS A 173 -6.91 0.56 -4.14
C CYS A 173 -6.96 1.84 -5.00
N ASP A 174 -5.84 2.26 -5.58
CA ASP A 174 -5.71 3.43 -6.45
C ASP A 174 -5.87 3.12 -7.96
N TYR A 175 -6.38 1.95 -8.32
CA TYR A 175 -6.70 1.64 -9.72
C TYR A 175 -7.81 2.53 -10.27
N VAL A 176 -8.76 2.87 -9.41
CA VAL A 176 -9.86 3.80 -9.70
C VAL A 176 -10.07 4.78 -8.55
N PHE A 177 -10.50 5.98 -8.90
CA PHE A 177 -10.96 6.99 -7.96
C PHE A 177 -12.45 7.22 -8.08
N LEU A 178 -13.10 7.48 -6.96
CA LEU A 178 -14.48 7.96 -6.91
C LEU A 178 -14.44 9.47 -6.68
N ASP A 179 -15.00 10.24 -7.60
CA ASP A 179 -15.26 11.65 -7.42
C ASP A 179 -16.78 11.92 -7.48
N GLY A 180 -17.20 13.16 -7.25
CA GLY A 180 -18.62 13.52 -7.30
C GLY A 180 -19.31 13.26 -8.66
N ASN A 181 -18.57 12.93 -9.72
CA ASN A 181 -19.03 12.65 -11.07
C ASN A 181 -18.99 11.15 -11.42
N GLY A 182 -18.58 10.29 -10.49
CA GLY A 182 -18.50 8.85 -10.66
C GLY A 182 -17.10 8.26 -10.53
N MET A 183 -16.90 7.11 -11.17
CA MET A 183 -15.65 6.37 -11.12
C MET A 183 -14.75 6.79 -12.27
N LYS A 184 -13.46 7.05 -11.96
CA LYS A 184 -12.41 7.37 -12.94
C LYS A 184 -11.21 6.46 -12.71
N TYR A 185 -10.56 6.08 -13.81
CA TYR A 185 -9.28 5.37 -13.72
C TYR A 185 -8.18 6.29 -13.18
N ASN A 186 -7.21 5.69 -12.51
CA ASN A 186 -5.99 6.38 -12.13
C ASN A 186 -5.31 6.94 -13.39
N PRO A 187 -4.93 8.23 -13.44
CA PRO A 187 -4.27 8.82 -14.60
C PRO A 187 -2.88 8.22 -14.90
N PHE A 188 -2.30 7.48 -13.95
CA PHE A 188 -1.04 6.77 -14.11
C PHE A 188 -1.23 5.28 -14.48
N GLY A 189 -2.44 4.85 -14.79
CA GLY A 189 -2.82 3.50 -15.23
C GLY A 189 -4.28 3.20 -14.86
N PRO A 190 -4.91 2.22 -15.48
CA PRO A 190 -4.42 1.38 -16.55
C PRO A 190 -4.38 2.09 -17.90
N CYS A 191 -3.46 1.67 -18.78
CA CYS A 191 -3.50 2.05 -20.18
C CYS A 191 -4.59 1.23 -20.87
N LEU A 192 -5.69 1.86 -21.25
CA LEU A 192 -6.73 1.17 -22.02
C LEU A 192 -6.26 0.90 -23.46
N PRO A 193 -6.70 -0.20 -24.10
CA PRO A 193 -6.41 -0.45 -25.50
C PRO A 193 -6.85 0.72 -26.37
N GLY A 194 -5.87 1.36 -27.09
CA GLY A 194 -6.13 2.52 -27.93
C GLY A 194 -5.81 3.87 -27.27
N ASP A 195 -5.51 3.90 -25.99
CA ASP A 195 -4.92 5.06 -25.34
C ASP A 195 -3.48 5.24 -25.86
N PRO A 196 -3.07 6.44 -26.33
CA PRO A 196 -1.66 6.72 -26.52
C PRO A 196 -1.04 6.63 -25.11
N GLY A 197 -0.38 5.52 -24.81
CA GLY A 197 0.17 5.24 -23.50
C GLY A 197 0.77 6.47 -22.81
N PRO A 198 1.00 6.48 -21.52
CA PRO A 198 1.55 7.62 -20.84
C PRO A 198 2.77 8.06 -21.66
N LYS A 199 2.67 9.24 -22.29
CA LYS A 199 3.86 9.86 -22.88
C LYS A 199 4.90 9.73 -21.78
N GLU A 200 6.12 9.30 -22.11
CA GLU A 200 7.26 9.18 -21.18
C GLU A 200 7.42 10.46 -20.35
N ARG A 201 6.55 10.65 -19.40
CA ARG A 201 6.67 11.61 -18.32
C ARG A 201 7.23 10.82 -17.17
N ASP A 202 8.31 11.32 -16.60
CA ASP A 202 8.78 10.78 -15.34
C ASP A 202 7.61 10.86 -14.34
N PRO A 203 6.96 9.75 -13.96
CA PRO A 203 5.80 9.78 -13.05
C PRO A 203 6.16 10.43 -11.72
N GLN A 204 7.44 10.43 -11.35
CA GLN A 204 7.96 11.01 -10.12
C GLN A 204 7.90 12.54 -10.14
N GLU A 205 8.11 13.15 -11.30
CA GLU A 205 8.09 14.62 -11.42
C GLU A 205 6.68 15.20 -11.35
N GLU A 206 5.69 14.49 -11.88
CA GLU A 206 4.28 14.90 -11.81
C GLU A 206 3.68 14.74 -10.43
N ILE A 207 3.95 13.64 -9.74
CA ILE A 207 3.50 13.43 -8.35
C ILE A 207 4.08 14.51 -7.44
N CYS A 208 5.36 14.84 -7.58
CA CYS A 208 6.00 15.93 -6.82
C CYS A 208 5.41 17.30 -7.14
N GLN A 209 5.03 17.56 -8.41
CA GLN A 209 4.40 18.82 -8.80
C GLN A 209 2.96 18.95 -8.28
N GLU A 210 2.20 17.88 -8.30
CA GLU A 210 0.82 17.84 -7.78
C GLU A 210 0.81 18.02 -6.25
N LEU A 211 1.69 17.32 -5.53
CA LEU A 211 1.85 17.46 -4.08
C LEU A 211 2.28 18.87 -3.68
N ASN A 212 3.19 19.48 -4.43
CA ASN A 212 3.62 20.87 -4.19
C ASN A 212 2.52 21.91 -4.48
N ARG A 213 1.51 21.59 -5.29
CA ARG A 213 0.33 22.44 -5.52
C ARG A 213 -0.72 22.30 -4.40
N THR A 214 -0.83 21.11 -3.84
CA THR A 214 -1.85 20.80 -2.81
C THR A 214 -1.41 21.22 -1.41
N LEU A 215 -0.11 21.40 -1.17
CA LEU A 215 0.47 21.81 0.12
C LEU A 215 0.69 23.33 0.25
N LYS A 216 0.23 24.13 -0.70
CA LYS A 216 0.14 25.61 -0.63
C LYS A 216 -1.27 26.06 -0.29
#